data_8ecc957ff5dbbe5ce8c9e9ffe9ce29dc
#
_entry.id   8ecc957ff5dbbe5ce8c9e9ffe9ce29dc
#
_cell.length_a   1.000
_cell.length_b   1.000
_cell.length_c   1.000
_cell.angle_alpha   90.00
_cell.angle_beta   90.00
_cell.angle_gamma   90.00
#
_symmetry.space_group_name_H-M   'P 1'
#
loop_
_entity.id
_entity.type
_entity.pdbx_description
1 polymer ?
#
loop_
_entity_poly.entity_id
_entity_poly.type
_entity_poly.pdbx_seq_one_letter_code
_entity_poly.pdbx_strand_id
1 'polypeptide(L)'
;MAVVSNFVGLKTKTTFLKPHFDMKRLMTLLAAAFMVLAVNAQELANFQRVNVVSPEVKDGQVTFRLKADYATDVQLYGSWMPGYGDRIQLKRGQNYVWEVTIPAPAPEIYTYNFFVDGVSVSDPTNVLMQRDGTRYLSMLLIEGERSENYKEANKRGSVSHVWYDSELLGSNRRMTVYTPYGYETSKKTKYPVLYLLHGGGGDEEAWSSMGRAAQILDNLIEKGLAEPMIVVMPNGNPGQQAAVTLNLDTKQIQTPNAYVTSLVKEIVPFIEKNYRAIPKSEARAIAGLSMGGGHTTSATMLFPGVFDYICPMSCGLRDGENVDAQMQAIKKAGYKLYWIGCGTDDFAWPGTEVMVEILKRNDMEHTLFASDGGHVWYNWRYYLNTFAQLLFK
;
A
#
# COMPACT_ATOMS: atom_id res chain seq x y z
N MET A 1 101.22 53.14 28.90
CA MET A 1 100.63 53.85 27.72
C MET A 1 99.26 53.43 27.57
N ALA A 2 98.29 54.28 27.90
CA ALA A 2 96.87 53.98 27.90
C ALA A 2 96.24 54.47 26.52
N VAL A 3 95.41 53.66 25.96
CA VAL A 3 94.52 54.12 24.91
C VAL A 3 93.09 53.79 25.31
N VAL A 4 92.33 54.85 25.55
CA VAL A 4 90.92 54.81 25.89
C VAL A 4 90.15 54.77 24.56
N SER A 5 89.21 53.81 24.37
CA SER A 5 88.25 53.83 23.26
C SER A 5 86.86 53.92 23.83
N ASN A 6 86.19 55.01 23.48
CA ASN A 6 84.78 55.28 23.76
C ASN A 6 83.87 54.37 22.94
N PHE A 7 83.00 53.62 23.61
CA PHE A 7 81.85 52.98 22.94
C PHE A 7 80.54 53.75 23.21
N VAL A 8 80.00 54.33 22.19
CA VAL A 8 78.64 54.98 22.15
C VAL A 8 77.60 53.88 22.09
N GLY A 9 76.81 53.77 23.16
CA GLY A 9 75.71 52.79 23.18
C GLY A 9 74.46 53.29 22.43
N LEU A 10 74.17 52.64 21.31
CA LEU A 10 72.85 52.77 20.63
C LEU A 10 71.82 51.95 21.40
N LYS A 11 70.86 52.65 22.05
CA LYS A 11 69.62 52.01 22.56
C LYS A 11 68.62 51.82 21.43
N THR A 12 68.49 50.61 20.90
CA THR A 12 67.38 50.24 20.03
C THR A 12 66.10 50.00 20.82
N LYS A 13 65.08 50.85 20.63
CA LYS A 13 63.75 50.64 21.18
C LYS A 13 63.01 49.62 20.27
N THR A 14 62.87 48.38 20.75
CA THR A 14 62.04 47.37 20.13
C THR A 14 60.60 47.64 20.54
N THR A 15 59.78 48.17 19.57
CA THR A 15 58.34 48.36 19.79
C THR A 15 57.64 47.05 19.42
N PHE A 16 57.19 46.29 20.41
CA PHE A 16 56.34 45.15 20.20
C PHE A 16 54.94 45.68 19.84
N LEU A 17 54.53 45.58 18.57
CA LEU A 17 53.15 45.69 18.16
C LEU A 17 52.39 44.48 18.68
N LYS A 18 51.57 44.63 19.73
CA LYS A 18 50.58 43.63 20.09
C LYS A 18 49.54 43.56 18.99
N PRO A 19 49.30 42.41 18.39
CA PRO A 19 48.21 42.28 17.46
C PRO A 19 46.89 42.51 18.22
N HIS A 20 46.20 43.61 17.90
CA HIS A 20 44.82 43.82 18.34
C HIS A 20 43.97 42.81 17.61
N PHE A 21 43.68 41.70 18.33
CA PHE A 21 42.79 40.69 17.85
C PHE A 21 41.36 41.22 18.00
N ASP A 22 40.77 41.70 16.93
CA ASP A 22 39.41 42.22 16.91
C ASP A 22 38.40 41.07 16.96
N MET A 23 38.03 40.72 18.20
CA MET A 23 37.11 39.65 18.55
C MET A 23 35.78 39.77 17.82
N LYS A 24 35.32 41.03 17.53
CA LYS A 24 34.10 41.27 16.81
C LYS A 24 34.22 40.85 15.34
N ARG A 25 35.37 41.12 14.70
CA ARG A 25 35.61 40.67 13.31
C ARG A 25 35.76 39.17 13.22
N LEU A 26 36.36 38.52 14.22
CA LEU A 26 36.44 37.07 14.26
C LEU A 26 35.06 36.43 14.45
N MET A 27 34.24 36.97 15.35
CA MET A 27 32.85 36.49 15.52
C MET A 27 31.99 36.71 14.30
N THR A 28 32.17 37.82 13.57
CA THR A 28 31.46 38.08 12.33
C THR A 28 31.89 37.10 11.23
N LEU A 29 33.18 36.81 11.10
CA LEU A 29 33.69 35.81 10.15
C LEU A 29 33.25 34.39 10.49
N LEU A 30 33.21 34.02 11.78
CA LEU A 30 32.68 32.74 12.23
C LEU A 30 31.18 32.63 12.00
N ALA A 31 30.41 33.68 12.26
CA ALA A 31 28.98 33.70 11.97
C ALA A 31 28.69 33.61 10.46
N ALA A 32 29.49 34.30 9.64
CA ALA A 32 29.37 34.21 8.17
C ALA A 32 29.74 32.79 7.66
N ALA A 33 30.82 32.21 8.22
CA ALA A 33 31.19 30.82 7.89
C ALA A 33 30.13 29.81 8.33
N PHE A 34 29.51 30.02 9.50
CA PHE A 34 28.39 29.19 9.99
C PHE A 34 27.15 29.33 9.13
N MET A 35 26.82 30.55 8.64
CA MET A 35 25.72 30.75 7.70
C MET A 35 25.97 30.05 6.36
N VAL A 36 27.20 30.09 5.83
CA VAL A 36 27.55 29.38 4.59
C VAL A 36 27.48 27.85 4.79
N LEU A 37 27.90 27.34 5.95
CA LEU A 37 27.78 25.93 6.27
C LEU A 37 26.32 25.50 6.51
N ALA A 38 25.49 26.36 7.11
CA ALA A 38 24.06 26.09 7.33
C ALA A 38 23.28 26.03 6.02
N VAL A 39 23.64 26.85 5.02
CA VAL A 39 23.02 26.81 3.68
C VAL A 39 23.35 25.50 2.95
N ASN A 40 24.53 24.93 3.19
CA ASN A 40 24.92 23.63 2.60
C ASN A 40 24.40 22.43 3.39
N ALA A 41 23.90 22.63 4.62
CA ALA A 41 23.36 21.57 5.48
C ALA A 41 21.85 21.31 5.23
N GLN A 42 21.19 22.09 4.39
CA GLN A 42 19.83 21.78 3.95
C GLN A 42 19.90 20.74 2.83
N GLU A 43 19.83 19.49 3.20
CA GLU A 43 19.87 18.32 2.33
C GLU A 43 18.84 18.41 1.19
N LEU A 44 17.76 19.16 1.38
CA LEU A 44 16.68 19.35 0.42
C LEU A 44 16.81 20.61 -0.46
N ALA A 45 17.72 21.54 -0.14
CA ALA A 45 17.82 22.82 -0.87
C ALA A 45 18.64 22.73 -2.16
N ASN A 46 19.49 21.72 -2.29
CA ASN A 46 20.43 21.60 -3.43
C ASN A 46 19.91 20.81 -4.63
N PHE A 47 18.63 20.43 -4.62
CA PHE A 47 18.04 19.88 -5.82
C PHE A 47 17.76 21.01 -6.82
N GLN A 48 18.72 21.31 -7.69
CA GLN A 48 18.41 21.92 -8.97
C GLN A 48 17.51 20.96 -9.75
N ARG A 49 16.23 21.00 -9.44
CA ARG A 49 15.24 20.21 -10.15
C ARG A 49 15.12 20.81 -11.56
N VAL A 50 15.64 20.10 -12.54
CA VAL A 50 15.05 20.21 -13.87
C VAL A 50 13.58 19.89 -13.67
N ASN A 51 12.68 20.84 -14.03
CA ASN A 51 11.23 20.60 -13.93
C ASN A 51 10.84 19.55 -14.96
N VAL A 52 11.01 18.28 -14.57
CA VAL A 52 10.55 17.13 -15.34
C VAL A 52 9.21 16.73 -14.75
N VAL A 53 8.17 16.79 -15.57
CA VAL A 53 6.84 16.28 -15.21
C VAL A 53 6.73 14.87 -15.77
N SER A 54 6.53 13.90 -14.90
CA SER A 54 6.33 12.50 -15.25
C SER A 54 5.49 11.79 -14.17
N PRO A 55 4.50 10.98 -14.55
CA PRO A 55 3.90 10.91 -15.89
C PRO A 55 3.04 12.13 -16.19
N GLU A 56 2.96 12.52 -17.45
CA GLU A 56 2.04 13.56 -17.93
C GLU A 56 0.94 12.91 -18.77
N VAL A 57 -0.31 12.98 -18.30
CA VAL A 57 -1.48 12.45 -19.02
C VAL A 57 -2.17 13.62 -19.72
N LYS A 58 -2.20 13.60 -21.04
CA LYS A 58 -2.79 14.67 -21.84
C LYS A 58 -3.26 14.17 -23.20
N ASP A 59 -4.43 14.61 -23.64
CA ASP A 59 -4.98 14.37 -25.00
C ASP A 59 -4.97 12.87 -25.40
N GLY A 60 -5.33 11.99 -24.47
CA GLY A 60 -5.35 10.53 -24.71
C GLY A 60 -3.98 9.88 -24.81
N GLN A 61 -2.94 10.56 -24.36
CA GLN A 61 -1.57 10.05 -24.33
C GLN A 61 -0.97 10.17 -22.93
N VAL A 62 0.07 9.37 -22.67
CA VAL A 62 0.89 9.45 -21.46
C VAL A 62 2.34 9.65 -21.87
N THR A 63 2.95 10.71 -21.38
CA THR A 63 4.37 10.98 -21.57
C THR A 63 5.14 10.71 -20.28
N PHE A 64 6.10 9.82 -20.35
CA PHE A 64 7.03 9.51 -19.27
C PHE A 64 8.37 10.15 -19.53
N ARG A 65 8.94 10.76 -18.48
CA ARG A 65 10.24 11.45 -18.56
C ARG A 65 11.11 11.09 -17.36
N LEU A 66 12.38 10.89 -17.64
CA LEU A 66 13.40 10.66 -16.59
C LEU A 66 14.65 11.47 -16.90
N LYS A 67 15.11 12.29 -15.96
CA LYS A 67 16.44 12.90 -16.06
C LYS A 67 17.49 11.90 -15.56
N ALA A 68 18.38 11.48 -16.44
CA ALA A 68 19.45 10.53 -16.13
C ALA A 68 20.72 10.91 -16.92
N ASP A 69 21.62 11.66 -16.27
CA ASP A 69 22.76 12.33 -16.90
C ASP A 69 23.77 11.35 -17.49
N TYR A 70 24.01 10.24 -16.82
CA TYR A 70 25.04 9.26 -17.18
C TYR A 70 24.47 7.96 -17.76
N ALA A 71 23.15 7.84 -17.84
CA ALA A 71 22.52 6.64 -18.40
C ALA A 71 22.86 6.47 -19.89
N THR A 72 23.08 5.24 -20.29
CA THR A 72 23.29 4.81 -21.69
C THR A 72 22.06 4.17 -22.27
N ASP A 73 21.21 3.60 -21.44
CA ASP A 73 19.94 2.95 -21.79
C ASP A 73 18.87 3.26 -20.75
N VAL A 74 17.68 3.68 -21.19
CA VAL A 74 16.53 3.89 -20.33
C VAL A 74 15.29 3.30 -20.98
N GLN A 75 14.66 2.37 -20.29
CA GLN A 75 13.45 1.67 -20.72
C GLN A 75 12.33 1.86 -19.70
N LEU A 76 11.09 1.75 -20.15
CA LEU A 76 9.88 1.78 -19.34
C LEU A 76 9.24 0.38 -19.28
N TYR A 77 8.83 -0.04 -18.12
CA TYR A 77 7.88 -1.12 -17.91
C TYR A 77 6.64 -0.59 -17.20
N GLY A 78 5.46 -1.05 -17.63
CA GLY A 78 4.21 -0.77 -16.97
C GLY A 78 3.27 -1.98 -16.93
N SER A 79 2.46 -2.09 -15.87
CA SER A 79 1.57 -3.23 -15.66
C SER A 79 0.41 -3.34 -16.69
N TRP A 80 0.31 -2.41 -17.63
CA TRP A 80 -0.57 -2.50 -18.80
C TRP A 80 0.03 -3.34 -19.93
N MET A 81 1.31 -3.70 -19.84
CA MET A 81 1.99 -4.49 -20.87
C MET A 81 1.67 -5.99 -20.67
N PRO A 82 1.52 -6.77 -21.74
CA PRO A 82 1.10 -8.17 -21.64
C PRO A 82 2.16 -9.07 -20.99
N GLY A 83 3.45 -8.75 -21.12
CA GLY A 83 4.56 -9.58 -20.62
C GLY A 83 5.46 -8.86 -19.62
N TYR A 84 5.90 -9.57 -18.59
CA TYR A 84 6.86 -9.02 -17.61
C TYR A 84 8.24 -8.66 -18.22
N GLY A 85 8.55 -9.23 -19.39
CA GLY A 85 9.78 -8.95 -20.13
C GLY A 85 9.66 -7.75 -21.07
N ASP A 86 8.45 -7.26 -21.32
CA ASP A 86 8.22 -6.19 -22.27
C ASP A 86 8.83 -4.88 -21.76
N ARG A 87 9.40 -4.11 -22.71
CA ARG A 87 10.02 -2.82 -22.41
C ARG A 87 9.77 -1.85 -23.55
N ILE A 88 9.58 -0.59 -23.20
CA ILE A 88 9.51 0.51 -24.17
C ILE A 88 10.78 1.34 -24.02
N GLN A 89 11.49 1.52 -25.12
CA GLN A 89 12.71 2.32 -25.16
C GLN A 89 12.40 3.80 -25.07
N LEU A 90 13.06 4.53 -24.16
CA LEU A 90 13.02 5.99 -24.11
C LEU A 90 14.09 6.56 -25.04
N LYS A 91 13.81 7.77 -25.58
CA LYS A 91 14.75 8.53 -26.37
C LYS A 91 15.40 9.63 -25.53
N ARG A 92 16.72 9.73 -25.61
CA ARG A 92 17.48 10.78 -24.93
C ARG A 92 17.29 12.12 -25.64
N GLY A 93 16.75 13.11 -24.93
CA GLY A 93 16.56 14.47 -25.39
C GLY A 93 17.61 15.45 -24.85
N GLN A 94 17.26 16.73 -24.87
CA GLN A 94 18.11 17.80 -24.32
C GLN A 94 18.18 17.67 -22.77
N ASN A 95 19.26 18.22 -22.20
CA ASN A 95 19.50 18.26 -20.75
C ASN A 95 19.47 16.87 -20.10
N TYR A 96 19.81 15.80 -20.85
CA TYR A 96 19.82 14.42 -20.39
C TYR A 96 18.45 13.91 -19.92
N VAL A 97 17.36 14.49 -20.43
CA VAL A 97 16.00 13.99 -20.20
C VAL A 97 15.69 12.90 -21.20
N TRP A 98 15.34 11.73 -20.70
CA TRP A 98 14.87 10.61 -21.49
C TRP A 98 13.35 10.66 -21.53
N GLU A 99 12.74 10.43 -22.68
CA GLU A 99 11.30 10.59 -22.88
C GLU A 99 10.71 9.49 -23.77
N VAL A 100 9.48 9.11 -23.45
CA VAL A 100 8.60 8.32 -24.34
C VAL A 100 7.16 8.77 -24.15
N THR A 101 6.41 8.84 -25.25
CA THR A 101 4.96 9.06 -25.24
C THR A 101 4.28 7.83 -25.82
N ILE A 102 3.25 7.35 -25.10
CA ILE A 102 2.43 6.21 -25.50
C ILE A 102 0.96 6.60 -25.53
N PRO A 103 0.10 5.91 -26.29
CA PRO A 103 -1.35 6.01 -26.09
C PRO A 103 -1.71 5.69 -24.65
N ALA A 104 -2.63 6.45 -24.06
CA ALA A 104 -3.10 6.15 -22.70
C ALA A 104 -3.76 4.78 -22.66
N PRO A 105 -3.38 3.88 -21.73
CA PRO A 105 -4.10 2.63 -21.52
C PRO A 105 -5.53 2.89 -21.03
N ALA A 106 -6.34 1.84 -20.93
CA ALA A 106 -7.73 1.95 -20.46
C ALA A 106 -7.81 2.59 -19.06
N PRO A 107 -8.95 3.23 -18.70
CA PRO A 107 -9.13 3.84 -17.38
C PRO A 107 -8.90 2.84 -16.23
N GLU A 108 -7.83 3.01 -15.48
CA GLU A 108 -7.42 2.15 -14.36
C GLU A 108 -6.22 2.75 -13.62
N ILE A 109 -5.79 2.12 -12.52
CA ILE A 109 -4.51 2.33 -11.88
C ILE A 109 -3.51 1.27 -12.36
N TYR A 110 -2.39 1.76 -12.83
CA TYR A 110 -1.25 0.95 -13.26
C TYR A 110 -0.03 1.26 -12.41
N THR A 111 0.85 0.28 -12.29
CA THR A 111 2.19 0.49 -11.74
C THR A 111 3.21 0.54 -12.88
N TYR A 112 4.25 1.34 -12.72
CA TYR A 112 5.36 1.40 -13.68
C TYR A 112 6.69 1.68 -13.00
N ASN A 113 7.77 1.31 -13.68
CA ASN A 113 9.14 1.63 -13.30
C ASN A 113 9.97 1.92 -14.54
N PHE A 114 11.02 2.71 -14.36
CA PHE A 114 12.09 2.82 -15.36
C PHE A 114 13.13 1.72 -15.15
N PHE A 115 13.80 1.35 -16.23
CA PHE A 115 15.01 0.51 -16.20
C PHE A 115 16.15 1.35 -16.73
N VAL A 116 17.06 1.75 -15.86
CA VAL A 116 18.23 2.56 -16.16
C VAL A 116 19.45 1.65 -16.20
N ASP A 117 20.04 1.46 -17.37
CA ASP A 117 21.16 0.52 -17.57
C ASP A 117 20.90 -0.86 -16.93
N GLY A 118 19.65 -1.34 -17.06
CA GLY A 118 19.21 -2.63 -16.53
C GLY A 118 18.73 -2.61 -15.07
N VAL A 119 18.86 -1.52 -14.33
CA VAL A 119 18.42 -1.39 -12.94
C VAL A 119 17.01 -0.81 -12.88
N SER A 120 16.10 -1.48 -12.15
CA SER A 120 14.74 -0.97 -11.93
C SER A 120 14.73 0.21 -10.97
N VAL A 121 14.16 1.33 -11.41
CA VAL A 121 14.09 2.60 -10.66
C VAL A 121 12.66 3.11 -10.70
N SER A 122 12.12 3.49 -9.54
CA SER A 122 10.88 4.23 -9.47
C SER A 122 11.05 5.63 -10.04
N ASP A 123 9.97 6.22 -10.54
CA ASP A 123 9.99 7.59 -11.07
C ASP A 123 10.24 8.61 -9.95
N PRO A 124 11.39 9.30 -9.94
CA PRO A 124 11.74 10.20 -8.84
C PRO A 124 10.93 11.50 -8.83
N THR A 125 10.16 11.75 -9.88
CA THR A 125 9.31 12.95 -9.99
C THR A 125 7.85 12.67 -9.72
N ASN A 126 7.47 11.38 -9.61
CA ASN A 126 6.11 10.96 -9.28
C ASN A 126 5.97 10.71 -7.77
N VAL A 127 5.18 11.54 -7.10
CA VAL A 127 4.88 11.36 -5.66
C VAL A 127 3.86 10.25 -5.39
N LEU A 128 3.16 9.79 -6.43
CA LEU A 128 2.17 8.73 -6.31
C LEU A 128 2.87 7.38 -6.41
N MET A 129 3.04 6.76 -5.26
CA MET A 129 3.71 5.47 -5.13
C MET A 129 2.76 4.42 -4.57
N GLN A 130 2.96 3.19 -5.00
CA GLN A 130 2.31 2.01 -4.42
C GLN A 130 3.36 1.07 -3.86
N ARG A 131 3.07 0.46 -2.71
CA ARG A 131 3.91 -0.58 -2.11
C ARG A 131 3.28 -1.95 -2.33
N ASP A 132 4.05 -2.84 -2.91
CA ASP A 132 3.68 -4.24 -3.13
C ASP A 132 4.73 -5.15 -2.46
N GLY A 133 4.43 -5.59 -1.24
CA GLY A 133 5.38 -6.29 -0.40
C GLY A 133 6.61 -5.43 -0.09
N THR A 134 7.78 -5.83 -0.56
CA THR A 134 9.04 -5.09 -0.37
C THR A 134 9.36 -4.10 -1.51
N ARG A 135 8.51 -4.00 -2.53
CA ARG A 135 8.74 -3.16 -3.70
C ARG A 135 7.94 -1.87 -3.62
N TYR A 136 8.58 -0.76 -4.01
CA TYR A 136 7.91 0.51 -4.28
C TYR A 136 7.80 0.73 -5.78
N LEU A 137 6.60 1.01 -6.24
CA LEU A 137 6.26 1.14 -7.65
C LEU A 137 5.61 2.50 -7.89
N SER A 138 5.97 3.15 -8.98
CA SER A 138 5.32 4.40 -9.38
C SER A 138 3.90 4.12 -9.85
N MET A 139 2.95 4.98 -9.49
CA MET A 139 1.54 4.83 -9.83
C MET A 139 1.17 5.73 -11.02
N LEU A 140 0.46 5.17 -11.98
CA LEU A 140 -0.23 5.88 -13.04
C LEU A 140 -1.73 5.69 -12.89
N LEU A 141 -2.47 6.77 -12.70
CA LEU A 141 -3.93 6.77 -12.74
C LEU A 141 -4.40 7.29 -14.09
N ILE A 142 -5.13 6.48 -14.83
CA ILE A 142 -5.89 6.90 -16.01
C ILE A 142 -7.36 7.04 -15.61
N GLU A 143 -7.85 8.27 -15.66
CA GLU A 143 -9.23 8.59 -15.25
C GLU A 143 -10.25 8.09 -16.27
N GLY A 144 -11.41 7.64 -15.75
CA GLY A 144 -12.56 7.18 -16.50
C GLY A 144 -13.54 6.41 -15.62
N GLU A 145 -14.59 5.85 -16.20
CA GLU A 145 -15.68 5.21 -15.46
C GLU A 145 -15.17 4.14 -14.48
N ARG A 146 -14.30 3.24 -14.91
CA ARG A 146 -13.79 2.15 -14.08
C ARG A 146 -12.97 2.64 -12.89
N SER A 147 -12.21 3.71 -13.07
CA SER A 147 -11.29 4.27 -12.06
C SER A 147 -11.88 5.46 -11.28
N GLU A 148 -13.14 5.78 -11.49
CA GLU A 148 -13.80 6.96 -10.92
C GLU A 148 -13.68 7.02 -9.39
N ASN A 149 -13.80 5.87 -8.72
CA ASN A 149 -13.73 5.76 -7.28
C ASN A 149 -12.30 5.54 -6.73
N TYR A 150 -11.27 5.54 -7.58
CA TYR A 150 -9.89 5.27 -7.13
C TYR A 150 -9.11 6.53 -6.74
N LYS A 151 -9.64 7.71 -7.01
CA LYS A 151 -9.09 9.00 -6.62
C LYS A 151 -9.57 9.46 -5.24
N GLU A 152 -8.95 10.49 -4.71
CA GLU A 152 -9.34 11.04 -3.42
C GLU A 152 -10.76 11.61 -3.45
N ALA A 153 -11.61 11.19 -2.51
CA ALA A 153 -12.94 11.73 -2.29
C ALA A 153 -12.88 13.09 -1.56
N ASN A 154 -13.98 13.84 -1.53
CA ASN A 154 -14.05 15.07 -0.74
C ASN A 154 -14.23 14.77 0.76
N LYS A 155 -15.06 13.78 1.09
CA LYS A 155 -15.26 13.29 2.45
C LYS A 155 -14.44 12.03 2.66
N ARG A 156 -13.40 12.13 3.46
CA ARG A 156 -12.41 11.06 3.66
C ARG A 156 -12.47 10.50 5.07
N GLY A 157 -12.39 9.18 5.16
CA GLY A 157 -12.16 8.48 6.40
C GLY A 157 -10.71 8.58 6.88
N SER A 158 -10.41 7.85 7.92
CA SER A 158 -9.06 7.77 8.50
C SER A 158 -8.49 6.37 8.37
N VAL A 159 -7.21 6.27 8.05
CA VAL A 159 -6.46 5.01 8.02
C VAL A 159 -5.42 5.04 9.14
N SER A 160 -5.41 4.02 9.98
CA SER A 160 -4.49 3.91 11.10
C SER A 160 -3.82 2.53 11.15
N HIS A 161 -2.59 2.49 11.62
CA HIS A 161 -1.87 1.25 11.93
C HIS A 161 -2.06 0.93 13.40
N VAL A 162 -2.55 -0.28 13.68
CA VAL A 162 -2.91 -0.71 15.03
C VAL A 162 -2.16 -1.98 15.37
N TRP A 163 -1.54 -1.98 16.54
CA TRP A 163 -0.82 -3.12 17.06
C TRP A 163 -1.69 -3.91 18.04
N TYR A 164 -1.57 -5.21 18.00
CA TYR A 164 -2.23 -6.12 18.91
C TYR A 164 -1.33 -7.31 19.24
N ASP A 165 -1.43 -7.81 20.44
CA ASP A 165 -0.73 -9.03 20.86
C ASP A 165 -1.55 -10.24 20.43
N SER A 166 -0.94 -11.15 19.70
CA SER A 166 -1.53 -12.43 19.32
C SER A 166 -0.87 -13.55 20.11
N GLU A 167 -1.62 -14.12 21.05
CA GLU A 167 -1.17 -15.29 21.81
C GLU A 167 -1.09 -16.53 20.90
N LEU A 168 -2.07 -16.69 20.00
CA LEU A 168 -2.14 -17.81 19.05
C LEU A 168 -0.98 -17.81 18.05
N LEU A 169 -0.49 -16.63 17.68
CA LEU A 169 0.61 -16.50 16.72
C LEU A 169 1.95 -16.18 17.42
N GLY A 170 1.94 -16.03 18.75
CA GLY A 170 3.14 -15.85 19.57
C GLY A 170 3.93 -14.58 19.23
N SER A 171 3.27 -13.52 18.79
CA SER A 171 3.93 -12.27 18.38
C SER A 171 3.01 -11.06 18.50
N ASN A 172 3.62 -9.89 18.69
CA ASN A 172 2.95 -8.61 18.52
C ASN A 172 2.79 -8.36 17.01
N ARG A 173 1.56 -8.07 16.60
CA ARG A 173 1.17 -7.99 15.18
C ARG A 173 0.53 -6.64 14.88
N ARG A 174 0.62 -6.23 13.63
CA ARG A 174 0.04 -5.00 13.14
C ARG A 174 -1.10 -5.29 12.15
N MET A 175 -2.10 -4.45 12.15
CA MET A 175 -3.15 -4.39 11.15
C MET A 175 -3.40 -2.94 10.73
N THR A 176 -3.92 -2.73 9.55
CA THR A 176 -4.40 -1.44 9.07
C THR A 176 -5.92 -1.37 9.28
N VAL A 177 -6.40 -0.28 9.88
CA VAL A 177 -7.82 -0.07 10.14
C VAL A 177 -8.27 1.23 9.48
N TYR A 178 -9.29 1.14 8.65
CA TYR A 178 -10.00 2.28 8.10
C TYR A 178 -11.27 2.54 8.91
N THR A 179 -11.53 3.81 9.23
CA THR A 179 -12.79 4.29 9.82
C THR A 179 -13.42 5.34 8.90
N PRO A 180 -14.74 5.30 8.67
CA PRO A 180 -15.39 6.15 7.67
C PRO A 180 -15.42 7.61 8.09
N TYR A 181 -15.63 8.52 7.12
CA TYR A 181 -15.85 9.94 7.39
C TYR A 181 -16.90 10.16 8.48
N GLY A 182 -16.62 11.06 9.41
CA GLY A 182 -17.51 11.35 10.53
C GLY A 182 -17.37 10.39 11.72
N TYR A 183 -16.53 9.35 11.64
CA TYR A 183 -16.29 8.44 12.75
C TYR A 183 -15.83 9.20 14.00
N GLU A 184 -14.87 10.10 13.94
CA GLU A 184 -14.33 10.82 15.11
C GLU A 184 -15.34 11.77 15.79
N THR A 185 -16.28 12.29 15.03
CA THR A 185 -17.29 13.25 15.53
C THR A 185 -18.55 12.58 16.03
N SER A 186 -18.94 11.45 15.47
CA SER A 186 -20.22 10.75 15.74
C SER A 186 -20.07 9.71 16.85
N LYS A 187 -19.84 10.15 18.09
CA LYS A 187 -19.45 9.30 19.24
C LYS A 187 -20.42 8.15 19.60
N LYS A 188 -21.69 8.25 19.21
CA LYS A 188 -22.74 7.24 19.55
C LYS A 188 -22.97 6.24 18.42
N THR A 189 -22.58 6.56 17.21
CA THR A 189 -22.82 5.68 16.05
C THR A 189 -21.91 4.46 16.10
N LYS A 190 -22.51 3.30 15.95
CA LYS A 190 -21.79 2.03 15.74
C LYS A 190 -21.85 1.65 14.28
N TYR A 191 -20.82 0.96 13.81
CA TYR A 191 -20.59 0.65 12.41
C TYR A 191 -20.47 -0.86 12.20
N PRO A 192 -20.93 -1.39 11.07
CA PRO A 192 -20.58 -2.74 10.64
C PRO A 192 -19.10 -2.81 10.27
N VAL A 193 -18.56 -4.01 10.19
CA VAL A 193 -17.12 -4.26 10.00
C VAL A 193 -16.88 -5.19 8.82
N LEU A 194 -16.05 -4.75 7.89
CA LEU A 194 -15.47 -5.57 6.82
C LEU A 194 -14.05 -6.00 7.22
N TYR A 195 -13.80 -7.29 7.31
CA TYR A 195 -12.45 -7.88 7.42
C TYR A 195 -11.96 -8.17 6.00
N LEU A 196 -10.96 -7.42 5.53
CA LEU A 196 -10.49 -7.41 4.14
C LEU A 196 -9.06 -7.97 4.05
N LEU A 197 -8.92 -9.18 3.51
CA LEU A 197 -7.72 -9.99 3.59
C LEU A 197 -6.90 -9.93 2.29
N HIS A 198 -5.58 -9.73 2.43
CA HIS A 198 -4.64 -9.67 1.30
C HIS A 198 -4.22 -11.05 0.79
N GLY A 199 -3.60 -11.10 -0.39
CA GLY A 199 -3.07 -12.29 -1.03
C GLY A 199 -1.63 -12.64 -0.63
N GLY A 200 -1.11 -13.74 -1.17
CA GLY A 200 0.27 -14.14 -0.98
C GLY A 200 1.26 -13.04 -1.39
N GLY A 201 2.33 -12.88 -0.63
CA GLY A 201 3.34 -11.82 -0.84
C GLY A 201 2.94 -10.42 -0.38
N GLY A 202 1.68 -10.21 0.00
CA GLY A 202 1.20 -8.96 0.57
C GLY A 202 1.32 -8.92 2.10
N ASP A 203 0.79 -7.86 2.67
CA ASP A 203 0.75 -7.59 4.10
C ASP A 203 -0.46 -6.70 4.46
N GLU A 204 -0.53 -6.21 5.69
CA GLU A 204 -1.64 -5.37 6.17
C GLU A 204 -1.79 -4.03 5.45
N GLU A 205 -0.85 -3.64 4.59
CA GLU A 205 -0.94 -2.40 3.79
C GLU A 205 -1.33 -2.67 2.32
N ALA A 206 -1.41 -3.93 1.90
CA ALA A 206 -1.67 -4.25 0.51
C ALA A 206 -2.98 -3.63 -0.01
N TRP A 207 -4.06 -3.71 0.76
CA TRP A 207 -5.34 -3.14 0.38
C TRP A 207 -5.37 -1.60 0.46
N SER A 208 -4.67 -0.99 1.40
CA SER A 208 -4.57 0.48 1.48
C SER A 208 -3.67 1.06 0.39
N SER A 209 -2.60 0.36 0.01
CA SER A 209 -1.65 0.78 -1.02
C SER A 209 -2.08 0.38 -2.43
N MET A 210 -1.97 -0.92 -2.76
CA MET A 210 -2.30 -1.44 -4.09
C MET A 210 -3.81 -1.43 -4.37
N GLY A 211 -4.61 -1.75 -3.34
CA GLY A 211 -6.06 -1.90 -3.45
C GLY A 211 -6.84 -0.59 -3.42
N ARG A 212 -6.26 0.53 -2.97
CA ARG A 212 -6.96 1.82 -2.83
C ARG A 212 -8.26 1.71 -2.02
N ALA A 213 -8.30 0.82 -1.04
CA ALA A 213 -9.53 0.49 -0.31
C ALA A 213 -10.18 1.72 0.35
N ALA A 214 -9.37 2.61 0.96
CA ALA A 214 -9.89 3.83 1.58
C ALA A 214 -10.58 4.74 0.55
N GLN A 215 -9.93 4.99 -0.60
CA GLN A 215 -10.45 5.86 -1.64
C GLN A 215 -11.73 5.29 -2.27
N ILE A 216 -11.76 3.98 -2.55
CA ILE A 216 -12.95 3.31 -3.08
C ILE A 216 -14.12 3.46 -2.11
N LEU A 217 -13.91 3.17 -0.84
CA LEU A 217 -14.97 3.24 0.18
C LEU A 217 -15.42 4.67 0.46
N ASP A 218 -14.48 5.62 0.54
CA ASP A 218 -14.81 7.04 0.71
C ASP A 218 -15.72 7.55 -0.41
N ASN A 219 -15.39 7.24 -1.67
CA ASN A 219 -16.20 7.62 -2.82
C ASN A 219 -17.57 6.92 -2.82
N LEU A 220 -17.63 5.63 -2.54
CA LEU A 220 -18.89 4.89 -2.48
C LEU A 220 -19.79 5.39 -1.35
N ILE A 221 -19.22 5.68 -0.17
CA ILE A 221 -19.97 6.20 0.97
C ILE A 221 -20.44 7.64 0.70
N GLU A 222 -19.59 8.50 0.13
CA GLU A 222 -19.97 9.88 -0.24
C GLU A 222 -21.11 9.92 -1.26
N LYS A 223 -21.12 8.96 -2.20
CA LYS A 223 -22.19 8.79 -3.22
C LYS A 223 -23.45 8.11 -2.66
N GLY A 224 -23.43 7.61 -1.42
CA GLY A 224 -24.53 6.84 -0.83
C GLY A 224 -24.72 5.45 -1.44
N LEU A 225 -23.69 4.91 -2.10
CA LEU A 225 -23.71 3.60 -2.74
C LEU A 225 -23.30 2.47 -1.78
N ALA A 226 -22.49 2.78 -0.76
CA ALA A 226 -22.12 1.83 0.30
C ALA A 226 -22.46 2.39 1.68
N GLU A 227 -22.77 1.49 2.61
CA GLU A 227 -22.97 1.83 4.02
C GLU A 227 -21.63 2.24 4.66
N PRO A 228 -21.62 3.27 5.53
CA PRO A 228 -20.43 3.59 6.32
C PRO A 228 -20.01 2.40 7.18
N MET A 229 -18.77 1.94 7.02
CA MET A 229 -18.24 0.75 7.69
C MET A 229 -16.81 0.95 8.19
N ILE A 230 -16.42 0.19 9.22
CA ILE A 230 -15.02 0.01 9.60
C ILE A 230 -14.44 -1.08 8.70
N VAL A 231 -13.19 -0.91 8.23
CA VAL A 231 -12.49 -1.96 7.50
C VAL A 231 -11.21 -2.34 8.22
N VAL A 232 -11.04 -3.63 8.43
CA VAL A 232 -9.89 -4.22 9.13
C VAL A 232 -9.08 -5.01 8.12
N MET A 233 -7.85 -4.61 7.93
CA MET A 233 -6.90 -5.20 6.98
C MET A 233 -5.72 -5.77 7.76
N PRO A 234 -5.80 -7.01 8.24
CA PRO A 234 -4.74 -7.63 9.03
C PRO A 234 -3.68 -8.27 8.14
N ASN A 235 -2.51 -8.55 8.71
CA ASN A 235 -1.49 -9.36 8.05
C ASN A 235 -1.84 -10.84 8.12
N GLY A 236 -2.12 -11.46 6.98
CA GLY A 236 -2.50 -12.87 6.85
C GLY A 236 -1.33 -13.87 6.89
N ASN A 237 -0.08 -13.40 6.96
CA ASN A 237 1.09 -14.26 7.04
C ASN A 237 1.37 -14.61 8.52
N PRO A 238 1.15 -15.88 8.96
CA PRO A 238 1.14 -16.19 10.39
C PRO A 238 2.50 -16.01 11.08
N GLY A 239 3.61 -16.23 10.37
CA GLY A 239 4.96 -16.09 10.90
C GLY A 239 5.61 -14.73 10.66
N GLN A 240 4.96 -13.82 9.96
CA GLN A 240 5.50 -12.50 9.64
C GLN A 240 5.17 -11.50 10.75
N GLN A 241 6.20 -10.80 11.25
CA GLN A 241 6.03 -9.64 12.11
C GLN A 241 5.45 -8.45 11.34
N ALA A 242 5.55 -7.24 11.86
CA ALA A 242 5.06 -6.06 11.15
C ALA A 242 5.65 -5.94 9.74
N ALA A 243 4.86 -5.46 8.80
CA ALA A 243 5.13 -5.47 7.38
C ALA A 243 6.40 -4.72 6.94
N VAL A 244 6.79 -3.68 7.63
CA VAL A 244 8.00 -2.93 7.28
C VAL A 244 9.16 -3.41 8.14
N THR A 245 9.67 -4.60 7.83
CA THR A 245 10.91 -5.09 8.41
C THR A 245 11.93 -5.35 7.31
N LEU A 246 13.20 -5.03 7.57
CA LEU A 246 14.30 -5.34 6.66
C LEU A 246 14.51 -6.86 6.51
N ASN A 247 14.12 -7.62 7.52
CA ASN A 247 14.15 -9.06 7.53
C ASN A 247 12.74 -9.58 7.71
N LEU A 248 12.18 -10.16 6.66
CA LEU A 248 10.97 -10.96 6.75
C LEU A 248 11.32 -12.27 7.46
N ASP A 249 11.38 -12.23 8.78
CA ASP A 249 11.55 -13.44 9.59
C ASP A 249 10.25 -14.21 9.57
N THR A 250 10.11 -15.07 8.58
CA THR A 250 8.99 -15.97 8.44
C THR A 250 9.21 -17.19 9.33
N LYS A 251 8.90 -17.07 10.60
CA LYS A 251 8.73 -18.26 11.45
C LYS A 251 7.59 -19.06 10.87
N GLN A 252 7.89 -20.25 10.40
CA GLN A 252 6.84 -21.15 9.97
C GLN A 252 6.04 -21.61 11.19
N ILE A 253 4.85 -21.03 11.36
CA ILE A 253 3.89 -21.51 12.34
C ILE A 253 3.21 -22.74 11.72
N GLN A 254 3.52 -23.92 12.24
CA GLN A 254 3.07 -25.19 11.69
C GLN A 254 1.63 -25.58 12.14
N THR A 255 1.01 -24.78 12.98
CA THR A 255 -0.37 -25.05 13.41
C THR A 255 -1.33 -24.74 12.26
N PRO A 256 -2.05 -25.74 11.72
CA PRO A 256 -3.03 -25.52 10.67
C PRO A 256 -4.05 -24.46 11.07
N ASN A 257 -4.37 -23.55 10.15
CA ASN A 257 -5.34 -22.49 10.36
C ASN A 257 -5.07 -21.52 11.54
N ALA A 258 -3.82 -21.45 12.03
CA ALA A 258 -3.47 -20.59 13.16
C ALA A 258 -3.90 -19.13 12.93
N TYR A 259 -3.59 -18.57 11.76
CA TYR A 259 -4.00 -17.21 11.42
C TYR A 259 -5.53 -17.05 11.36
N VAL A 260 -6.24 -17.99 10.73
CA VAL A 260 -7.72 -17.95 10.63
C VAL A 260 -8.35 -18.03 12.02
N THR A 261 -7.78 -18.83 12.91
CA THR A 261 -8.22 -18.90 14.31
C THR A 261 -7.93 -17.59 15.05
N SER A 262 -6.75 -16.98 14.85
CA SER A 262 -6.41 -15.68 15.41
C SER A 262 -7.36 -14.58 14.89
N LEU A 263 -7.68 -14.59 13.60
CA LEU A 263 -8.65 -13.63 13.02
C LEU A 263 -9.98 -13.66 13.79
N VAL A 264 -10.53 -14.85 14.03
CA VAL A 264 -11.85 -14.99 14.66
C VAL A 264 -11.78 -14.85 16.18
N LYS A 265 -10.74 -15.35 16.82
CA LYS A 265 -10.67 -15.41 18.31
C LYS A 265 -9.93 -14.23 18.93
N GLU A 266 -9.10 -13.51 18.18
CA GLU A 266 -8.32 -12.40 18.70
C GLU A 266 -8.68 -11.07 18.00
N ILE A 267 -8.63 -11.01 16.64
CA ILE A 267 -8.85 -9.76 15.91
C ILE A 267 -10.31 -9.30 16.00
N VAL A 268 -11.28 -10.18 15.76
CA VAL A 268 -12.71 -9.80 15.85
C VAL A 268 -13.05 -9.25 17.25
N PRO A 269 -12.74 -9.92 18.36
CA PRO A 269 -12.99 -9.36 19.70
C PRO A 269 -12.21 -8.08 20.00
N PHE A 270 -10.98 -7.97 19.50
CA PHE A 270 -10.17 -6.75 19.65
C PHE A 270 -10.86 -5.54 19.00
N ILE A 271 -11.36 -5.69 17.78
CA ILE A 271 -12.07 -4.63 17.05
C ILE A 271 -13.35 -4.24 17.77
N GLU A 272 -14.13 -5.21 18.23
CA GLU A 272 -15.39 -4.96 18.94
C GLU A 272 -15.20 -4.28 20.30
N LYS A 273 -14.08 -4.53 20.95
CA LYS A 273 -13.70 -3.89 22.22
C LYS A 273 -13.18 -2.46 22.03
N ASN A 274 -12.38 -2.22 21.00
CA ASN A 274 -11.63 -0.97 20.86
C ASN A 274 -12.25 0.02 19.86
N TYR A 275 -13.19 -0.42 19.02
CA TYR A 275 -13.89 0.40 18.04
C TYR A 275 -15.40 0.39 18.26
N ARG A 276 -16.10 1.35 17.69
CA ARG A 276 -17.56 1.38 17.71
C ARG A 276 -18.15 0.39 16.68
N ALA A 277 -17.78 -0.86 16.79
CA ALA A 277 -18.29 -1.96 15.99
C ALA A 277 -19.62 -2.48 16.51
N ILE A 278 -20.46 -2.98 15.61
CA ILE A 278 -21.68 -3.72 15.95
C ILE A 278 -21.29 -5.20 16.15
N PRO A 279 -21.39 -5.76 17.38
CA PRO A 279 -20.88 -7.10 17.68
C PRO A 279 -21.89 -8.20 17.31
N LYS A 280 -22.30 -8.26 16.04
CA LYS A 280 -23.27 -9.23 15.52
C LYS A 280 -22.81 -9.73 14.16
N SER A 281 -23.11 -11.00 13.84
CA SER A 281 -22.76 -11.61 12.55
C SER A 281 -23.34 -10.84 11.35
N GLU A 282 -24.58 -10.36 11.51
CA GLU A 282 -25.28 -9.56 10.50
C GLU A 282 -24.60 -8.20 10.16
N ALA A 283 -23.65 -7.80 10.99
CA ALA A 283 -22.85 -6.60 10.80
C ALA A 283 -21.35 -6.92 10.56
N ARG A 284 -21.02 -8.19 10.27
CA ARG A 284 -19.66 -8.61 9.92
C ARG A 284 -19.60 -9.16 8.50
N ALA A 285 -18.69 -8.61 7.73
CA ALA A 285 -18.31 -9.13 6.41
C ALA A 285 -16.86 -9.61 6.43
N ILE A 286 -16.58 -10.66 5.68
CA ILE A 286 -15.23 -11.13 5.41
C ILE A 286 -15.02 -11.23 3.90
N ALA A 287 -13.94 -10.64 3.42
CA ALA A 287 -13.56 -10.69 2.02
C ALA A 287 -12.05 -10.85 1.90
N GLY A 288 -11.58 -11.48 0.84
CA GLY A 288 -10.15 -11.61 0.63
C GLY A 288 -9.80 -12.12 -0.75
N LEU A 289 -8.62 -11.74 -1.22
CA LEU A 289 -8.09 -12.14 -2.52
C LEU A 289 -7.06 -13.27 -2.40
N SER A 290 -7.07 -14.22 -3.33
CA SER A 290 -6.04 -15.27 -3.44
C SER A 290 -5.87 -16.04 -2.11
N MET A 291 -4.71 -15.96 -1.45
CA MET A 291 -4.50 -16.49 -0.10
C MET A 291 -5.57 -15.99 0.89
N GLY A 292 -5.91 -14.69 0.86
CA GLY A 292 -6.97 -14.11 1.67
C GLY A 292 -8.36 -14.64 1.31
N GLY A 293 -8.60 -15.00 0.06
CA GLY A 293 -9.79 -15.73 -0.38
C GLY A 293 -9.87 -17.12 0.27
N GLY A 294 -8.76 -17.84 0.29
CA GLY A 294 -8.62 -19.10 1.03
C GLY A 294 -8.82 -18.93 2.54
N HIS A 295 -8.32 -17.85 3.14
CA HIS A 295 -8.59 -17.52 4.54
C HIS A 295 -10.08 -17.20 4.79
N THR A 296 -10.73 -16.51 3.85
CA THR A 296 -12.17 -16.22 3.89
C THR A 296 -12.99 -17.50 3.93
N THR A 297 -12.74 -18.43 3.00
CA THR A 297 -13.44 -19.73 2.98
C THR A 297 -13.14 -20.56 4.21
N SER A 298 -11.86 -20.63 4.63
CA SER A 298 -11.46 -21.38 5.83
C SER A 298 -12.10 -20.82 7.11
N ALA A 299 -12.17 -19.48 7.25
CA ALA A 299 -12.78 -18.85 8.42
C ALA A 299 -14.26 -19.19 8.53
N THR A 300 -15.00 -19.16 7.42
CA THR A 300 -16.43 -19.46 7.41
C THR A 300 -16.73 -20.95 7.59
N MET A 301 -15.87 -21.82 7.07
CA MET A 301 -15.99 -23.27 7.24
C MET A 301 -15.67 -23.72 8.68
N LEU A 302 -14.66 -23.12 9.32
CA LEU A 302 -14.25 -23.45 10.70
C LEU A 302 -15.12 -22.78 11.75
N PHE A 303 -15.68 -21.63 11.46
CA PHE A 303 -16.46 -20.80 12.38
C PHE A 303 -17.76 -20.32 11.71
N PRO A 304 -18.68 -21.23 11.36
CA PRO A 304 -19.94 -20.87 10.73
C PRO A 304 -20.77 -19.92 11.60
N GLY A 305 -21.40 -18.92 11.00
CA GLY A 305 -22.24 -17.93 11.69
C GLY A 305 -21.48 -16.77 12.34
N VAL A 306 -20.16 -16.64 12.12
CA VAL A 306 -19.40 -15.45 12.56
C VAL A 306 -19.60 -14.29 11.59
N PHE A 307 -19.70 -14.57 10.30
CA PHE A 307 -19.82 -13.59 9.22
C PHE A 307 -21.03 -13.89 8.36
N ASP A 308 -21.94 -12.91 8.19
CA ASP A 308 -23.11 -13.07 7.33
C ASP A 308 -22.83 -12.64 5.87
N TYR A 309 -21.74 -11.92 5.61
CA TYR A 309 -21.31 -11.53 4.27
C TYR A 309 -19.95 -12.16 3.98
N ILE A 310 -19.89 -12.99 2.94
CA ILE A 310 -18.75 -13.85 2.61
C ILE A 310 -18.35 -13.57 1.17
N CYS A 311 -17.17 -12.95 0.96
CA CYS A 311 -16.75 -12.46 -0.37
C CYS A 311 -15.34 -12.96 -0.74
N PRO A 312 -15.14 -14.25 -1.06
CA PRO A 312 -13.86 -14.76 -1.56
C PRO A 312 -13.60 -14.30 -3.00
N MET A 313 -12.36 -13.90 -3.28
CA MET A 313 -11.92 -13.40 -4.59
C MET A 313 -10.70 -14.17 -5.08
N SER A 314 -10.68 -14.50 -6.39
CA SER A 314 -9.54 -15.14 -7.05
C SER A 314 -8.99 -16.34 -6.25
N CYS A 315 -9.88 -17.20 -5.81
CA CYS A 315 -9.57 -18.43 -5.08
C CYS A 315 -10.61 -19.50 -5.38
N GLY A 316 -10.32 -20.74 -4.99
CA GLY A 316 -11.22 -21.86 -5.15
C GLY A 316 -11.35 -22.69 -3.88
N LEU A 317 -12.22 -23.68 -3.94
CA LEU A 317 -12.30 -24.78 -2.97
C LEU A 317 -11.77 -26.05 -3.63
N ARG A 318 -11.22 -26.92 -2.80
CA ARG A 318 -10.97 -28.31 -3.20
C ARG A 318 -12.11 -29.18 -2.69
N ASP A 319 -12.61 -30.02 -3.58
CA ASP A 319 -13.59 -31.02 -3.17
C ASP A 319 -12.94 -32.09 -2.26
N GLY A 320 -13.66 -32.54 -1.27
CA GLY A 320 -13.15 -33.49 -0.26
C GLY A 320 -14.23 -33.96 0.68
N GLU A 321 -13.93 -34.99 1.47
CA GLU A 321 -14.90 -35.71 2.31
C GLU A 321 -15.74 -34.86 3.26
N ASN A 322 -15.19 -33.75 3.75
CA ASN A 322 -15.87 -32.93 4.77
C ASN A 322 -16.51 -31.65 4.22
N VAL A 323 -16.30 -31.34 2.93
CA VAL A 323 -16.68 -30.05 2.38
C VAL A 323 -18.18 -29.80 2.42
N ASP A 324 -18.98 -30.82 2.10
CA ASP A 324 -20.43 -30.70 2.11
C ASP A 324 -20.96 -30.49 3.55
N ALA A 325 -20.41 -31.20 4.52
CA ALA A 325 -20.78 -31.01 5.93
C ALA A 325 -20.48 -29.59 6.40
N GLN A 326 -19.34 -29.01 5.97
CA GLN A 326 -18.97 -27.63 6.27
C GLN A 326 -19.90 -26.62 5.59
N MET A 327 -20.26 -26.84 4.31
CA MET A 327 -21.23 -26.00 3.61
C MET A 327 -22.61 -26.05 4.27
N GLN A 328 -23.09 -27.23 4.66
CA GLN A 328 -24.35 -27.36 5.38
C GLN A 328 -24.30 -26.67 6.77
N ALA A 329 -23.15 -26.65 7.44
CA ALA A 329 -22.99 -25.92 8.70
C ALA A 329 -23.09 -24.39 8.48
N ILE A 330 -22.48 -23.85 7.41
CA ILE A 330 -22.61 -22.44 7.03
C ILE A 330 -24.07 -22.11 6.70
N LYS A 331 -24.73 -22.93 5.86
CA LYS A 331 -26.13 -22.76 5.48
C LYS A 331 -27.06 -22.76 6.69
N LYS A 332 -26.84 -23.69 7.63
CA LYS A 332 -27.62 -23.80 8.88
C LYS A 332 -27.40 -22.60 9.80
N ALA A 333 -26.18 -22.09 9.90
CA ALA A 333 -25.88 -20.90 10.69
C ALA A 333 -26.52 -19.63 10.10
N GLY A 334 -26.73 -19.60 8.79
CA GLY A 334 -27.28 -18.49 8.03
C GLY A 334 -26.18 -17.53 7.53
N TYR A 335 -26.43 -16.90 6.41
CA TYR A 335 -25.65 -15.82 5.83
C TYR A 335 -26.55 -14.96 4.94
N LYS A 336 -26.14 -13.72 4.68
CA LYS A 336 -26.90 -12.77 3.84
C LYS A 336 -26.35 -12.66 2.42
N LEU A 337 -25.04 -12.87 2.26
CA LEU A 337 -24.39 -12.76 0.96
C LEU A 337 -23.22 -13.77 0.87
N TYR A 338 -23.21 -14.56 -0.18
CA TYR A 338 -22.02 -15.30 -0.63
C TYR A 338 -21.68 -14.82 -2.04
N TRP A 339 -20.67 -13.94 -2.15
CA TRP A 339 -20.30 -13.30 -3.40
C TRP A 339 -18.87 -13.71 -3.79
N ILE A 340 -18.71 -14.22 -5.00
CA ILE A 340 -17.45 -14.76 -5.50
C ILE A 340 -17.00 -13.89 -6.67
N GLY A 341 -15.77 -13.35 -6.61
CA GLY A 341 -15.16 -12.61 -7.72
C GLY A 341 -13.95 -13.34 -8.28
N CYS A 342 -13.94 -13.61 -9.60
CA CYS A 342 -12.77 -14.19 -10.26
C CYS A 342 -12.69 -13.80 -11.73
N GLY A 343 -11.48 -13.53 -12.22
CA GLY A 343 -11.24 -13.33 -13.64
C GLY A 343 -11.23 -14.66 -14.41
N THR A 344 -11.74 -14.67 -15.62
CA THR A 344 -11.78 -15.90 -16.45
C THR A 344 -10.40 -16.35 -16.91
N ASP A 345 -9.42 -15.44 -16.96
CA ASP A 345 -8.01 -15.74 -17.26
C ASP A 345 -7.17 -15.93 -15.98
N ASP A 346 -7.80 -15.92 -14.79
CA ASP A 346 -7.13 -16.13 -13.52
C ASP A 346 -6.78 -17.62 -13.35
N PHE A 347 -5.57 -17.93 -12.92
CA PHE A 347 -5.18 -19.31 -12.62
C PHE A 347 -6.05 -19.96 -11.53
N ALA A 348 -6.74 -19.17 -10.72
CA ALA A 348 -7.67 -19.65 -9.71
C ALA A 348 -9.06 -20.01 -10.28
N TRP A 349 -9.35 -19.65 -11.54
CA TRP A 349 -10.64 -19.86 -12.16
C TRP A 349 -11.16 -21.31 -12.10
N PRO A 350 -10.35 -22.35 -12.42
CA PRO A 350 -10.82 -23.73 -12.30
C PRO A 350 -11.22 -24.12 -10.87
N GLY A 351 -10.52 -23.62 -9.87
CA GLY A 351 -10.88 -23.82 -8.45
C GLY A 351 -12.13 -23.05 -8.04
N THR A 352 -12.37 -21.89 -8.67
CA THR A 352 -13.61 -21.10 -8.48
C THR A 352 -14.82 -21.84 -9.05
N GLU A 353 -14.68 -22.47 -10.21
CA GLU A 353 -15.76 -23.31 -10.78
C GLU A 353 -16.11 -24.48 -9.87
N VAL A 354 -15.10 -25.15 -9.29
CA VAL A 354 -15.32 -26.22 -8.28
C VAL A 354 -16.05 -25.66 -7.05
N MET A 355 -15.69 -24.46 -6.56
CA MET A 355 -16.40 -23.80 -5.44
C MET A 355 -17.87 -23.58 -5.80
N VAL A 356 -18.16 -23.06 -6.97
CA VAL A 356 -19.54 -22.81 -7.44
C VAL A 356 -20.35 -24.12 -7.49
N GLU A 357 -19.76 -25.20 -8.00
CA GLU A 357 -20.44 -26.51 -8.04
C GLU A 357 -20.69 -27.06 -6.63
N ILE A 358 -19.76 -26.88 -5.68
CA ILE A 358 -19.94 -27.24 -4.27
C ILE A 358 -21.11 -26.45 -3.66
N LEU A 359 -21.20 -25.15 -3.91
CA LEU A 359 -22.29 -24.30 -3.39
C LEU A 359 -23.63 -24.73 -3.98
N LYS A 360 -23.70 -24.96 -5.29
CA LYS A 360 -24.93 -25.42 -5.98
C LYS A 360 -25.42 -26.77 -5.43
N ARG A 361 -24.56 -27.78 -5.31
CA ARG A 361 -24.98 -29.11 -4.83
C ARG A 361 -25.42 -29.11 -3.34
N ASN A 362 -25.03 -28.06 -2.60
CA ASN A 362 -25.47 -27.83 -1.23
C ASN A 362 -26.66 -26.87 -1.13
N ASP A 363 -27.27 -26.47 -2.24
CA ASP A 363 -28.37 -25.49 -2.32
C ASP A 363 -28.03 -24.20 -1.56
N MET A 364 -26.82 -23.70 -1.70
CA MET A 364 -26.36 -22.42 -1.12
C MET A 364 -26.55 -21.31 -2.13
N GLU A 365 -27.32 -20.29 -1.72
CA GLU A 365 -27.48 -19.09 -2.55
C GLU A 365 -26.14 -18.35 -2.67
N HIS A 366 -25.71 -18.00 -3.89
CA HIS A 366 -24.46 -17.32 -4.15
C HIS A 366 -24.51 -16.51 -5.44
N THR A 367 -23.62 -15.54 -5.55
CA THR A 367 -23.38 -14.76 -6.76
C THR A 367 -21.98 -15.01 -7.26
N LEU A 368 -21.81 -15.46 -8.49
CA LEU A 368 -20.52 -15.47 -9.18
C LEU A 368 -20.40 -14.21 -10.04
N PHE A 369 -19.42 -13.39 -9.74
CA PHE A 369 -19.00 -12.25 -10.54
C PHE A 369 -17.76 -12.62 -11.35
N ALA A 370 -17.97 -13.12 -12.56
CA ALA A 370 -16.92 -13.39 -13.52
C ALA A 370 -16.54 -12.09 -14.25
N SER A 371 -15.25 -11.80 -14.34
CA SER A 371 -14.73 -10.68 -15.12
C SER A 371 -13.67 -11.15 -16.12
N ASP A 372 -13.34 -10.31 -17.07
CA ASP A 372 -12.15 -10.49 -17.91
C ASP A 372 -10.88 -10.36 -17.05
N GLY A 373 -9.76 -10.88 -17.58
CA GLY A 373 -8.44 -10.75 -17.02
C GLY A 373 -8.09 -11.76 -15.93
N GLY A 374 -6.90 -11.65 -15.40
CA GLY A 374 -6.26 -12.64 -14.55
C GLY A 374 -6.13 -12.22 -13.09
N HIS A 375 -5.09 -12.76 -12.44
CA HIS A 375 -4.77 -12.62 -11.02
C HIS A 375 -4.08 -11.28 -10.72
N VAL A 376 -4.82 -10.17 -10.76
CA VAL A 376 -4.25 -8.82 -10.79
C VAL A 376 -5.04 -7.80 -9.98
N TRP A 377 -4.36 -6.76 -9.49
CA TRP A 377 -4.95 -5.73 -8.64
C TRP A 377 -6.09 -4.94 -9.30
N TYR A 378 -6.10 -4.76 -10.61
CA TYR A 378 -7.21 -4.07 -11.28
C TYR A 378 -8.53 -4.84 -11.14
N ASN A 379 -8.49 -6.18 -11.12
CA ASN A 379 -9.68 -6.99 -10.84
C ASN A 379 -10.09 -6.87 -9.37
N TRP A 380 -9.17 -6.94 -8.43
CA TRP A 380 -9.50 -6.88 -7.01
C TRP A 380 -10.03 -5.51 -6.57
N ARG A 381 -9.53 -4.40 -7.14
CA ARG A 381 -10.13 -3.07 -6.95
C ARG A 381 -11.56 -3.02 -7.49
N TYR A 382 -11.77 -3.57 -8.67
CA TYR A 382 -13.09 -3.65 -9.29
C TYR A 382 -14.06 -4.50 -8.44
N TYR A 383 -13.59 -5.61 -7.89
CA TYR A 383 -14.40 -6.46 -7.01
C TYR A 383 -14.76 -5.73 -5.72
N LEU A 384 -13.81 -5.09 -5.05
CA LEU A 384 -14.10 -4.28 -3.87
C LEU A 384 -15.13 -3.19 -4.18
N ASN A 385 -14.95 -2.45 -5.26
CA ASN A 385 -15.88 -1.41 -5.70
C ASN A 385 -17.29 -1.97 -5.97
N THR A 386 -17.40 -3.23 -6.38
CA THR A 386 -18.68 -3.89 -6.70
C THR A 386 -19.35 -4.45 -5.44
N PHE A 387 -18.66 -5.33 -4.71
CA PHE A 387 -19.31 -6.02 -3.59
C PHE A 387 -19.53 -5.12 -2.37
N ALA A 388 -18.70 -4.08 -2.15
CA ALA A 388 -18.89 -3.15 -1.04
C ALA A 388 -20.27 -2.47 -1.06
N GLN A 389 -20.85 -2.31 -2.24
CA GLN A 389 -22.20 -1.75 -2.44
C GLN A 389 -23.31 -2.71 -2.02
N LEU A 390 -23.01 -3.98 -1.82
CA LEU A 390 -23.97 -5.02 -1.43
C LEU A 390 -23.95 -5.32 0.05
N LEU A 391 -22.92 -4.82 0.78
CA LEU A 391 -22.73 -5.11 2.19
C LEU A 391 -23.70 -4.31 3.08
N PHE A 392 -24.19 -4.97 4.12
CA PHE A 392 -24.93 -4.37 5.26
C PHE A 392 -26.27 -3.69 4.89
N LYS A 393 -26.85 -4.10 3.78
CA LYS A 393 -28.18 -3.65 3.34
C LYS A 393 -29.30 -4.53 3.86
#